data_be2a028ddd061373a56fd70c1f641055
#
_entry.id   be2a028ddd061373a56fd70c1f641055
#
_cell.length_a   1.000
_cell.length_b   1.000
_cell.length_c   1.000
_cell.angle_alpha   90.00
_cell.angle_beta   90.00
_cell.angle_gamma   90.00
#
_symmetry.space_group_name_H-M   'P 1'
#
loop_
_entity.id
_entity.type
_entity.pdbx_description
1 polymer ?
#
loop_
_entity_poly.entity_id
_entity_poly.type
_entity_poly.pdbx_seq_one_letter_code
_entity_poly.pdbx_strand_id
1 'polypeptide(L)'
;GWNIDSAVKTNVELVGVFKKQFPKVSKVIAWGKSGGAFITQSLAEKYPTLVDGIALGCPVLGTVEAELDMALDFLWGLKTFFDPTIKGGNYSAGAAGAGEAITDLVKMFTVIGKLQASISTNAWPDTSKAPDSIKAIPPRSALLLVGLMAGIPTKSTSFDSTTGPEGALKLTWPLAIAPAMAVLENGAQGAALAILATHDLELQAGGAFYDNSKTDYAARVADEAVTFNAALSGNTALNGLLSYLSPLNPAAPRLTANQAALAKLRALSTHTGKISVPTVVLAGETDVVSPAGNTQWLIDRYAEQSAAEKAAARKADGGSFKAPKNKLIVIWKTGSSSYSKFTAAGSPIPLVASDPNSNAHCNFSAAQHVALVKLAVQGATKGSVSYDGATRTVARKVMTGVIGPQRFPALQKFYMGK
;
A
#
# COMPACT_ATOMS: atom_id res chain seq x y z
N GLY A 1 -7.51 -17.29 -1.26
CA GLY A 1 -6.27 -17.32 -2.01
C GLY A 1 -6.09 -16.17 -2.97
N TRP A 2 -4.87 -15.90 -3.31
CA TRP A 2 -4.48 -14.82 -4.23
C TRP A 2 -4.47 -15.26 -5.70
N ASN A 3 -5.43 -16.09 -6.13
CA ASN A 3 -5.49 -16.58 -7.51
C ASN A 3 -6.19 -15.57 -8.43
N ILE A 4 -5.46 -14.55 -8.85
CA ILE A 4 -5.97 -13.43 -9.65
C ILE A 4 -6.44 -13.88 -11.03
N ASP A 5 -5.66 -14.70 -11.73
CA ASP A 5 -6.00 -15.13 -13.09
C ASP A 5 -7.29 -15.95 -13.13
N SER A 6 -7.45 -16.90 -12.20
CA SER A 6 -8.68 -17.68 -12.05
C SER A 6 -9.88 -16.79 -11.71
N ALA A 7 -9.71 -15.82 -10.81
CA ALA A 7 -10.76 -14.89 -10.44
C ALA A 7 -11.20 -14.02 -11.63
N VAL A 8 -10.26 -13.56 -12.47
CA VAL A 8 -10.59 -12.81 -13.69
C VAL A 8 -11.41 -13.68 -14.66
N LYS A 9 -10.99 -14.94 -14.90
CA LYS A 9 -11.71 -15.88 -15.76
C LYS A 9 -13.13 -16.14 -15.26
N THR A 10 -13.29 -16.40 -13.98
CA THR A 10 -14.63 -16.59 -13.36
C THR A 10 -15.53 -15.37 -13.56
N ASN A 11 -14.98 -14.14 -13.43
CA ASN A 11 -15.77 -12.93 -13.68
C ASN A 11 -16.16 -12.77 -15.15
N VAL A 12 -15.30 -13.17 -16.10
CA VAL A 12 -15.64 -13.20 -17.53
C VAL A 12 -16.84 -14.13 -17.78
N GLU A 13 -16.77 -15.34 -17.26
CA GLU A 13 -17.85 -16.34 -17.35
C GLU A 13 -19.15 -15.82 -16.72
N LEU A 14 -19.07 -15.24 -15.51
CA LEU A 14 -20.21 -14.68 -14.82
C LEU A 14 -20.92 -13.60 -15.63
N VAL A 15 -20.16 -12.67 -16.22
CA VAL A 15 -20.74 -11.64 -17.10
C VAL A 15 -21.42 -12.26 -18.32
N GLY A 16 -20.83 -13.31 -18.89
CA GLY A 16 -21.41 -14.05 -20.02
C GLY A 16 -22.75 -14.71 -19.65
N VAL A 17 -22.80 -15.42 -18.50
CA VAL A 17 -24.03 -16.04 -17.98
C VAL A 17 -25.08 -14.97 -17.70
N PHE A 18 -24.70 -13.87 -17.06
CA PHE A 18 -25.62 -12.78 -16.72
C PHE A 18 -26.24 -12.14 -17.98
N LYS A 19 -25.42 -11.79 -18.99
CA LYS A 19 -25.91 -11.20 -20.25
C LYS A 19 -26.85 -12.14 -21.00
N LYS A 20 -26.58 -13.45 -20.95
CA LYS A 20 -27.47 -14.45 -21.56
C LYS A 20 -28.83 -14.50 -20.87
N GLN A 21 -28.85 -14.41 -19.56
CA GLN A 21 -30.09 -14.44 -18.78
C GLN A 21 -30.84 -13.09 -18.83
N PHE A 22 -30.12 -11.99 -18.94
CA PHE A 22 -30.66 -10.63 -18.96
C PHE A 22 -30.24 -9.88 -20.23
N PRO A 23 -30.74 -10.24 -21.41
CA PRO A 23 -30.26 -9.74 -22.71
C PRO A 23 -30.52 -8.22 -22.93
N LYS A 24 -31.37 -7.60 -22.12
CA LYS A 24 -31.67 -6.16 -22.20
C LYS A 24 -30.65 -5.30 -21.44
N VAL A 25 -29.69 -5.91 -20.74
CA VAL A 25 -28.64 -5.16 -20.04
C VAL A 25 -27.72 -4.49 -21.05
N SER A 26 -27.65 -3.18 -20.99
CA SER A 26 -26.88 -2.35 -21.91
C SER A 26 -25.52 -1.92 -21.37
N LYS A 27 -25.33 -1.97 -20.05
CA LYS A 27 -24.10 -1.54 -19.37
C LYS A 27 -23.69 -2.49 -18.26
N VAL A 28 -22.40 -2.78 -18.22
CA VAL A 28 -21.76 -3.58 -17.17
C VAL A 28 -20.72 -2.73 -16.45
N ILE A 29 -20.92 -2.57 -15.14
CA ILE A 29 -19.98 -1.87 -14.28
C ILE A 29 -19.34 -2.90 -13.37
N ALA A 30 -18.03 -3.06 -13.46
CA ALA A 30 -17.30 -3.86 -12.49
C ALA A 30 -16.79 -2.98 -11.34
N TRP A 31 -16.87 -3.51 -10.12
CA TRP A 31 -16.31 -2.82 -8.97
C TRP A 31 -15.66 -3.79 -8.00
N GLY A 32 -14.65 -3.31 -7.32
CA GLY A 32 -13.95 -4.09 -6.32
C GLY A 32 -13.16 -3.20 -5.36
N LYS A 33 -12.78 -3.79 -4.23
CA LYS A 33 -11.90 -3.17 -3.24
C LYS A 33 -10.74 -4.08 -2.91
N SER A 34 -9.57 -3.51 -2.56
CA SER A 34 -8.36 -4.27 -2.22
C SER A 34 -7.98 -5.25 -3.36
N GLY A 35 -7.73 -6.50 -3.07
CA GLY A 35 -7.52 -7.55 -4.07
C GLY A 35 -8.65 -7.67 -5.11
N GLY A 36 -9.91 -7.34 -4.73
CA GLY A 36 -11.02 -7.26 -5.68
C GLY A 36 -10.86 -6.12 -6.69
N ALA A 37 -10.23 -5.01 -6.29
CA ALA A 37 -9.90 -3.94 -7.21
C ALA A 37 -8.78 -4.35 -8.18
N PHE A 38 -7.81 -5.17 -7.73
CA PHE A 38 -6.81 -5.78 -8.59
C PHE A 38 -7.47 -6.61 -9.70
N ILE A 39 -8.40 -7.49 -9.32
CA ILE A 39 -9.15 -8.32 -10.27
C ILE A 39 -9.97 -7.45 -11.23
N THR A 40 -10.61 -6.40 -10.74
CA THR A 40 -11.42 -5.47 -11.55
C THR A 40 -10.58 -4.72 -12.58
N GLN A 41 -9.40 -4.21 -12.21
CA GLN A 41 -8.47 -3.58 -13.13
C GLN A 41 -7.94 -4.59 -14.17
N SER A 42 -7.55 -5.79 -13.73
CA SER A 42 -7.12 -6.87 -14.62
C SER A 42 -8.20 -7.26 -15.64
N LEU A 43 -9.46 -7.31 -15.19
CA LEU A 43 -10.62 -7.59 -16.07
C LEU A 43 -10.75 -6.51 -17.14
N ALA A 44 -10.67 -5.23 -16.77
CA ALA A 44 -10.80 -4.11 -17.71
C ALA A 44 -9.63 -4.02 -18.70
N GLU A 45 -8.41 -4.39 -18.28
CA GLU A 45 -7.24 -4.40 -19.15
C GLU A 45 -7.27 -5.57 -20.15
N LYS A 46 -7.59 -6.77 -19.66
CA LYS A 46 -7.60 -8.01 -20.48
C LYS A 46 -8.85 -8.12 -21.37
N TYR A 47 -9.98 -7.59 -20.90
CA TYR A 47 -11.27 -7.69 -21.57
C TYR A 47 -11.99 -6.33 -21.68
N PRO A 48 -11.41 -5.36 -22.38
CA PRO A 48 -11.88 -3.96 -22.39
C PRO A 48 -13.27 -3.76 -23.00
N THR A 49 -13.81 -4.75 -23.71
CA THR A 49 -15.17 -4.71 -24.28
C THR A 49 -16.21 -5.38 -23.38
N LEU A 50 -15.79 -6.03 -22.31
CA LEU A 50 -16.68 -6.76 -21.41
C LEU A 50 -17.39 -5.83 -20.42
N VAL A 51 -16.72 -4.77 -20.01
CA VAL A 51 -17.20 -3.79 -19.04
C VAL A 51 -17.23 -2.38 -19.63
N ASP A 52 -18.17 -1.57 -19.22
CA ASP A 52 -18.37 -0.20 -19.69
C ASP A 52 -17.77 0.85 -18.73
N GLY A 53 -17.44 0.46 -17.52
CA GLY A 53 -16.80 1.28 -16.52
C GLY A 53 -16.39 0.48 -15.29
N ILE A 54 -15.44 0.99 -14.52
CA ILE A 54 -14.95 0.34 -13.31
C ILE A 54 -14.85 1.30 -12.12
N ALA A 55 -15.03 0.73 -10.93
CA ALA A 55 -14.89 1.41 -9.66
C ALA A 55 -13.90 0.65 -8.76
N LEU A 56 -12.84 1.32 -8.33
CA LEU A 56 -11.74 0.73 -7.57
C LEU A 56 -11.67 1.38 -6.19
N GLY A 57 -11.90 0.59 -5.14
CA GLY A 57 -11.74 1.03 -3.76
C GLY A 57 -10.44 0.49 -3.16
N CYS A 58 -9.63 1.35 -2.51
CA CYS A 58 -8.35 0.96 -1.92
C CYS A 58 -7.58 -0.05 -2.82
N PRO A 59 -7.31 0.32 -4.08
CA PRO A 59 -6.88 -0.65 -5.06
C PRO A 59 -5.46 -1.12 -4.81
N VAL A 60 -5.26 -2.41 -4.97
CA VAL A 60 -3.95 -3.00 -5.23
C VAL A 60 -3.70 -2.88 -6.72
N LEU A 61 -2.58 -2.31 -7.14
CA LEU A 61 -2.27 -2.00 -8.55
C LEU A 61 -0.80 -2.29 -8.86
N GLY A 62 -0.48 -2.50 -10.13
CA GLY A 62 0.88 -2.75 -10.57
C GLY A 62 1.23 -4.23 -10.60
N THR A 63 2.37 -4.60 -10.03
CA THR A 63 2.79 -6.00 -9.89
C THR A 63 2.49 -6.51 -8.48
N VAL A 64 2.15 -7.78 -8.36
CA VAL A 64 1.81 -8.38 -7.05
C VAL A 64 3.02 -8.36 -6.11
N GLU A 65 4.20 -8.62 -6.62
CA GLU A 65 5.41 -8.56 -5.81
C GLU A 65 5.69 -7.15 -5.28
N ALA A 66 5.57 -6.13 -6.12
CA ALA A 66 5.79 -4.74 -5.68
C ALA A 66 4.76 -4.29 -4.63
N GLU A 67 3.54 -4.79 -4.71
CA GLU A 67 2.50 -4.53 -3.72
C GLU A 67 2.84 -5.11 -2.34
N LEU A 68 3.47 -6.27 -2.31
CA LEU A 68 3.87 -6.92 -1.07
C LEU A 68 5.23 -6.46 -0.55
N ASP A 69 6.06 -5.87 -1.39
CA ASP A 69 7.44 -5.50 -1.06
C ASP A 69 7.55 -4.61 0.18
N MET A 70 6.68 -3.61 0.34
CA MET A 70 6.69 -2.75 1.52
C MET A 70 6.50 -3.54 2.81
N ALA A 71 5.56 -4.47 2.81
CA ALA A 71 5.27 -5.30 3.98
C ALA A 71 6.33 -6.37 4.22
N LEU A 72 6.91 -6.92 3.15
CA LEU A 72 8.00 -7.88 3.22
C LEU A 72 9.34 -7.23 3.61
N ASP A 73 9.59 -6.00 3.17
CA ASP A 73 10.73 -5.20 3.63
C ASP A 73 10.60 -4.85 5.12
N PHE A 74 9.39 -4.56 5.60
CA PHE A 74 9.13 -4.39 7.04
C PHE A 74 9.41 -5.69 7.81
N LEU A 75 8.92 -6.82 7.32
CA LEU A 75 9.17 -8.13 7.94
C LEU A 75 10.65 -8.49 7.94
N TRP A 76 11.36 -8.20 6.86
CA TRP A 76 12.81 -8.35 6.77
C TRP A 76 13.54 -7.45 7.78
N GLY A 77 13.05 -6.24 7.99
CA GLY A 77 13.56 -5.34 9.03
C GLY A 77 13.35 -5.92 10.44
N LEU A 78 12.15 -6.46 10.73
CA LEU A 78 11.89 -7.13 12.00
C LEU A 78 12.82 -8.34 12.20
N LYS A 79 13.03 -9.15 11.16
CA LYS A 79 13.99 -10.26 11.17
C LYS A 79 15.41 -9.78 11.49
N THR A 80 15.86 -8.74 10.82
CA THR A 80 17.23 -8.25 10.93
C THR A 80 17.50 -7.59 12.29
N PHE A 81 16.57 -6.78 12.78
CA PHE A 81 16.79 -5.96 13.96
C PHE A 81 16.30 -6.61 15.26
N PHE A 82 15.30 -7.50 15.21
CA PHE A 82 14.61 -7.94 16.43
C PHE A 82 14.52 -9.45 16.61
N ASP A 83 14.32 -10.23 15.56
CA ASP A 83 14.28 -11.70 15.67
C ASP A 83 14.77 -12.38 14.38
N PRO A 84 16.04 -12.77 14.31
CA PRO A 84 16.61 -13.40 13.12
C PRO A 84 16.01 -14.78 12.78
N THR A 85 15.18 -15.35 13.66
CA THR A 85 14.51 -16.63 13.41
C THR A 85 13.23 -16.51 12.56
N ILE A 86 12.79 -15.29 12.24
CA ILE A 86 11.73 -15.05 11.25
C ILE A 86 12.25 -15.48 9.88
N LYS A 87 11.49 -16.33 9.17
CA LYS A 87 11.89 -16.82 7.83
C LYS A 87 11.69 -15.73 6.76
N GLY A 88 10.52 -15.13 6.71
CA GLY A 88 10.21 -13.96 5.88
C GLY A 88 9.97 -14.28 4.40
N GLY A 89 9.65 -15.52 4.05
CA GLY A 89 9.44 -16.00 2.68
C GLY A 89 10.24 -17.28 2.40
N ASN A 90 10.20 -17.74 1.15
CA ASN A 90 10.77 -19.01 0.72
C ASN A 90 10.25 -20.18 1.56
N TYR A 91 8.91 -20.21 1.72
CA TYR A 91 8.22 -21.23 2.50
C TYR A 91 8.23 -22.58 1.78
N SER A 92 8.21 -23.66 2.55
CA SER A 92 8.07 -24.99 2.00
C SER A 92 6.74 -25.17 1.25
N ALA A 93 6.68 -26.14 0.36
CA ALA A 93 5.44 -26.43 -0.35
C ALA A 93 4.38 -27.05 0.56
N GLY A 94 3.12 -26.81 0.27
CA GLY A 94 1.97 -27.46 0.93
C GLY A 94 1.81 -27.15 2.41
N ALA A 95 1.36 -28.12 3.20
CA ALA A 95 1.01 -27.93 4.61
C ALA A 95 2.21 -27.52 5.48
N ALA A 96 3.41 -27.98 5.15
CA ALA A 96 4.63 -27.59 5.87
C ALA A 96 4.89 -26.11 5.76
N GLY A 97 4.78 -25.53 4.55
CA GLY A 97 4.95 -24.10 4.32
C GLY A 97 3.84 -23.26 4.96
N ALA A 98 2.61 -23.74 4.98
CA ALA A 98 1.54 -23.10 5.73
C ALA A 98 1.87 -23.03 7.24
N GLY A 99 2.43 -24.09 7.80
CA GLY A 99 2.90 -24.13 9.19
C GLY A 99 4.06 -23.15 9.44
N GLU A 100 5.00 -23.03 8.50
CA GLU A 100 6.09 -22.07 8.56
C GLU A 100 5.59 -20.61 8.52
N ALA A 101 4.64 -20.31 7.64
CA ALA A 101 4.03 -18.99 7.55
C ALA A 101 3.26 -18.62 8.83
N ILE A 102 2.50 -19.54 9.41
CA ILE A 102 1.83 -19.35 10.70
C ILE A 102 2.87 -19.12 11.81
N THR A 103 3.96 -19.84 11.79
CA THR A 103 5.06 -19.68 12.76
C THR A 103 5.67 -18.28 12.65
N ASP A 104 5.92 -17.79 11.45
CA ASP A 104 6.41 -16.44 11.22
C ASP A 104 5.43 -15.37 11.67
N LEU A 105 4.13 -15.59 11.46
CA LEU A 105 3.07 -14.71 11.96
C LEU A 105 3.09 -14.59 13.48
N VAL A 106 3.23 -15.73 14.19
CA VAL A 106 3.35 -15.76 15.66
C VAL A 106 4.61 -15.04 16.14
N LYS A 107 5.75 -15.28 15.50
CA LYS A 107 7.01 -14.60 15.82
C LYS A 107 6.90 -13.11 15.61
N MET A 108 6.36 -12.67 14.48
CA MET A 108 6.13 -11.27 14.17
C MET A 108 5.29 -10.59 15.25
N PHE A 109 4.13 -11.15 15.61
CA PHE A 109 3.29 -10.58 16.66
C PHE A 109 3.97 -10.60 18.03
N THR A 110 4.80 -11.59 18.31
CA THR A 110 5.61 -11.63 19.54
C THR A 110 6.61 -10.49 19.59
N VAL A 111 7.31 -10.22 18.49
CA VAL A 111 8.22 -9.07 18.37
C VAL A 111 7.46 -7.77 18.55
N ILE A 112 6.34 -7.61 17.84
CA ILE A 112 5.50 -6.41 17.89
C ILE A 112 5.02 -6.14 19.32
N GLY A 113 4.51 -7.16 20.02
CA GLY A 113 4.06 -7.01 21.42
C GLY A 113 5.19 -6.56 22.37
N LYS A 114 6.38 -7.12 22.21
CA LYS A 114 7.57 -6.70 22.99
C LYS A 114 7.98 -5.26 22.66
N LEU A 115 8.00 -4.90 21.38
CA LEU A 115 8.33 -3.53 20.96
C LEU A 115 7.31 -2.52 21.47
N GLN A 116 6.02 -2.83 21.39
CA GLN A 116 4.96 -1.97 21.90
C GLN A 116 5.15 -1.65 23.39
N ALA A 117 5.52 -2.64 24.18
CA ALA A 117 5.83 -2.44 25.60
C ALA A 117 7.11 -1.61 25.83
N SER A 118 8.10 -1.72 24.96
CA SER A 118 9.43 -1.11 25.08
C SER A 118 9.53 0.30 24.50
N ILE A 119 8.64 0.67 23.60
CA ILE A 119 8.72 1.97 22.89
C ILE A 119 8.66 3.15 23.86
N SER A 120 7.84 3.09 24.90
CA SER A 120 7.74 4.17 25.90
C SER A 120 9.03 4.34 26.71
N THR A 121 9.70 3.25 27.06
CA THR A 121 10.96 3.27 27.83
C THR A 121 12.21 3.47 26.97
N ASN A 122 12.09 3.28 25.66
CA ASN A 122 13.21 3.27 24.71
C ASN A 122 14.34 2.28 25.07
N ALA A 123 13.98 1.18 25.72
CA ALA A 123 14.90 0.12 26.14
C ALA A 123 14.62 -1.17 25.38
N TRP A 124 15.68 -1.88 24.99
CA TRP A 124 15.53 -3.19 24.36
C TRP A 124 14.86 -4.17 25.33
N PRO A 125 13.92 -5.01 24.86
CA PRO A 125 13.38 -6.07 25.68
C PRO A 125 14.47 -7.05 26.12
N ASP A 126 14.48 -7.49 27.36
CA ASP A 126 15.45 -8.46 27.90
C ASP A 126 15.49 -9.76 27.08
N THR A 127 14.35 -10.12 26.47
CA THR A 127 14.20 -11.31 25.63
C THR A 127 14.43 -11.04 24.14
N SER A 128 15.00 -9.88 23.78
CA SER A 128 15.32 -9.56 22.39
C SER A 128 16.39 -10.49 21.84
N LYS A 129 16.14 -11.03 20.64
CA LYS A 129 17.08 -11.84 19.86
C LYS A 129 17.93 -10.99 18.91
N ALA A 130 17.81 -9.67 18.97
CA ALA A 130 18.57 -8.78 18.13
C ALA A 130 20.08 -8.96 18.37
N PRO A 131 20.90 -8.93 17.32
CA PRO A 131 22.34 -8.94 17.45
C PRO A 131 22.86 -7.76 18.31
N ASP A 132 23.97 -7.93 19.00
CA ASP A 132 24.51 -6.88 19.88
C ASP A 132 24.88 -5.61 19.11
N SER A 133 25.31 -5.73 17.86
CA SER A 133 25.55 -4.59 16.97
C SER A 133 24.29 -3.73 16.76
N ILE A 134 23.13 -4.34 16.77
CA ILE A 134 21.83 -3.65 16.61
C ILE A 134 21.37 -3.07 17.95
N LYS A 135 21.68 -3.75 19.06
CA LYS A 135 21.31 -3.27 20.41
C LYS A 135 22.00 -1.97 20.80
N ALA A 136 23.04 -1.57 20.09
CA ALA A 136 23.65 -0.25 20.23
C ALA A 136 22.73 0.88 19.72
N ILE A 137 21.73 0.56 18.91
CA ILE A 137 20.72 1.50 18.41
C ILE A 137 19.50 1.45 19.33
N PRO A 138 18.95 2.57 19.80
CA PRO A 138 17.71 2.56 20.58
C PRO A 138 16.55 1.90 19.82
N PRO A 139 15.67 1.14 20.48
CA PRO A 139 14.57 0.41 19.83
C PRO A 139 13.67 1.27 18.96
N ARG A 140 13.33 2.49 19.41
CA ARG A 140 12.52 3.44 18.62
C ARG A 140 13.23 3.82 17.32
N SER A 141 14.53 4.09 17.40
CA SER A 141 15.34 4.43 16.23
C SER A 141 15.43 3.28 15.25
N ALA A 142 15.64 2.06 15.73
CA ALA A 142 15.68 0.86 14.92
C ALA A 142 14.33 0.61 14.21
N LEU A 143 13.22 0.79 14.93
CA LEU A 143 11.88 0.63 14.35
C LEU A 143 11.57 1.70 13.31
N LEU A 144 11.92 2.95 13.58
CA LEU A 144 11.75 4.04 12.62
C LEU A 144 12.63 3.85 11.38
N LEU A 145 13.85 3.34 11.55
CA LEU A 145 14.70 2.96 10.42
C LEU A 145 14.04 1.88 9.56
N VAL A 146 13.46 0.85 10.18
CA VAL A 146 12.69 -0.18 9.47
C VAL A 146 11.53 0.45 8.70
N GLY A 147 10.81 1.39 9.31
CA GLY A 147 9.73 2.12 8.63
C GLY A 147 10.21 2.88 7.40
N LEU A 148 11.31 3.61 7.50
CA LEU A 148 11.92 4.35 6.39
C LEU A 148 12.36 3.42 5.26
N MET A 149 13.05 2.32 5.60
CA MET A 149 13.52 1.33 4.63
C MET A 149 12.38 0.68 3.85
N ALA A 150 11.27 0.41 4.53
CA ALA A 150 10.10 -0.25 3.97
C ALA A 150 9.09 0.72 3.34
N GLY A 151 9.23 2.03 3.56
CA GLY A 151 8.24 3.02 3.12
C GLY A 151 6.97 3.04 3.99
N ILE A 152 7.02 2.53 5.23
CA ILE A 152 5.89 2.52 6.16
C ILE A 152 5.66 3.93 6.73
N PRO A 153 4.45 4.50 6.62
CA PRO A 153 4.21 5.86 7.11
C PRO A 153 4.29 5.96 8.63
N THR A 154 4.73 7.13 9.11
CA THR A 154 4.74 7.51 10.53
C THR A 154 3.38 8.06 11.01
N LYS A 155 2.35 7.89 10.20
CA LYS A 155 0.96 8.21 10.50
C LYS A 155 0.11 6.97 10.29
N SER A 156 -0.65 6.58 11.30
CA SER A 156 -1.50 5.41 11.28
C SER A 156 -2.93 5.75 11.65
N THR A 157 -3.69 4.71 11.90
CA THR A 157 -5.03 4.77 12.45
C THR A 157 -5.09 5.45 13.82
N SER A 158 -4.19 5.05 14.71
CA SER A 158 -4.22 5.43 16.14
C SER A 158 -3.16 6.45 16.50
N PHE A 159 -2.12 6.60 15.69
CA PHE A 159 -0.97 7.45 16.00
C PHE A 159 -0.59 8.34 14.82
N ASP A 160 -0.12 9.54 15.12
CA ASP A 160 0.52 10.40 14.13
C ASP A 160 1.86 10.92 14.66
N SER A 161 2.59 11.59 13.78
CA SER A 161 3.91 12.12 14.12
C SER A 161 3.87 13.41 14.96
N THR A 162 2.69 13.95 15.25
CA THR A 162 2.50 15.22 15.97
C THR A 162 1.99 15.05 17.40
N THR A 163 1.57 13.82 17.77
CA THR A 163 1.04 13.51 19.11
C THR A 163 2.06 12.74 19.96
N GLY A 164 1.79 12.68 21.26
CA GLY A 164 2.65 12.01 22.23
C GLY A 164 3.52 12.98 23.04
N PRO A 165 4.33 12.46 23.97
CA PRO A 165 5.19 13.27 24.84
C PRO A 165 6.19 14.13 24.08
N GLU A 166 6.69 13.64 22.95
CA GLU A 166 7.60 14.34 22.05
C GLU A 166 6.90 14.99 20.86
N GLY A 167 5.57 15.09 20.89
CA GLY A 167 4.78 15.61 19.78
C GLY A 167 4.96 17.08 19.50
N ALA A 168 4.34 17.56 18.42
CA ALA A 168 4.26 18.96 18.05
C ALA A 168 5.60 19.68 17.90
N LEU A 169 6.47 19.20 16.99
CA LEU A 169 7.78 19.79 16.68
C LEU A 169 8.81 19.76 17.84
N LYS A 170 8.46 19.18 18.96
CA LYS A 170 9.38 18.94 20.08
C LYS A 170 9.99 17.54 20.01
N LEU A 171 9.63 16.79 19.00
CA LEU A 171 10.20 15.48 18.73
C LEU A 171 11.71 15.60 18.58
N THR A 172 12.41 14.87 19.40
CA THR A 172 13.84 14.69 19.25
C THR A 172 14.06 13.28 18.71
N TRP A 173 14.51 13.17 17.48
CA TRP A 173 15.01 11.90 16.99
C TRP A 173 16.18 11.46 17.88
N PRO A 174 16.29 10.23 18.27
CA PRO A 174 15.52 9.03 17.95
C PRO A 174 14.45 8.68 19.01
N LEU A 175 13.95 9.62 19.76
CA LEU A 175 13.08 9.39 20.91
C LEU A 175 11.59 9.38 20.59
N ALA A 176 11.23 9.67 19.37
CA ALA A 176 9.85 9.83 18.91
C ALA A 176 8.95 8.59 19.15
N ILE A 177 8.02 8.70 20.10
CA ILE A 177 7.10 7.61 20.47
C ILE A 177 5.99 7.44 19.43
N ALA A 178 5.26 8.50 19.11
CA ALA A 178 4.09 8.42 18.25
C ALA A 178 4.42 7.93 16.82
N PRO A 179 5.44 8.44 16.13
CA PRO A 179 5.81 7.90 14.82
C PRO A 179 6.31 6.44 14.88
N ALA A 180 7.01 6.04 15.94
CA ALA A 180 7.41 4.65 16.13
C ALA A 180 6.19 3.72 16.32
N MET A 181 5.20 4.15 17.10
CA MET A 181 3.94 3.44 17.28
C MET A 181 3.15 3.36 15.98
N ALA A 182 3.14 4.42 15.18
CA ALA A 182 2.48 4.43 13.88
C ALA A 182 3.14 3.44 12.91
N VAL A 183 4.46 3.40 12.83
CA VAL A 183 5.20 2.42 12.04
C VAL A 183 4.90 1.00 12.50
N LEU A 184 4.83 0.76 13.80
CA LEU A 184 4.51 -0.56 14.36
C LEU A 184 3.10 -1.01 13.99
N GLU A 185 2.10 -0.15 14.14
CA GLU A 185 0.70 -0.45 13.81
C GLU A 185 0.53 -0.71 12.31
N ASN A 186 1.07 0.15 11.47
CA ASN A 186 0.99 0.05 10.03
C ASN A 186 1.73 -1.19 9.51
N GLY A 187 2.96 -1.38 9.97
CA GLY A 187 3.78 -2.52 9.58
C GLY A 187 3.17 -3.85 9.99
N ALA A 188 2.56 -3.93 11.18
CA ALA A 188 1.87 -5.13 11.63
C ALA A 188 0.74 -5.54 10.69
N GLN A 189 -0.08 -4.59 10.25
CA GLN A 189 -1.19 -4.83 9.33
C GLN A 189 -0.69 -5.36 7.98
N GLY A 190 0.28 -4.68 7.37
CA GLY A 190 0.85 -5.07 6.09
C GLY A 190 1.54 -6.41 6.16
N ALA A 191 2.42 -6.61 7.15
CA ALA A 191 3.21 -7.84 7.28
C ALA A 191 2.35 -9.09 7.58
N ALA A 192 1.28 -8.97 8.36
CA ALA A 192 0.39 -10.09 8.61
C ALA A 192 -0.28 -10.60 7.32
N LEU A 193 -0.75 -9.68 6.48
CA LEU A 193 -1.30 -10.02 5.16
C LEU A 193 -0.23 -10.55 4.22
N ALA A 194 0.95 -9.93 4.21
CA ALA A 194 2.04 -10.35 3.34
C ALA A 194 2.54 -11.75 3.64
N ILE A 195 2.69 -12.15 4.91
CA ILE A 195 3.11 -13.49 5.30
C ILE A 195 2.16 -14.54 4.68
N LEU A 196 0.85 -14.37 4.87
CA LEU A 196 -0.15 -15.32 4.37
C LEU A 196 -0.23 -15.30 2.83
N ALA A 197 -0.19 -14.11 2.22
CA ALA A 197 -0.20 -13.96 0.77
C ALA A 197 1.06 -14.56 0.14
N THR A 198 2.22 -14.38 0.74
CA THR A 198 3.51 -14.87 0.23
C THR A 198 3.49 -16.39 0.09
N HIS A 199 3.05 -17.12 1.12
CA HIS A 199 2.96 -18.58 1.01
C HIS A 199 2.08 -19.03 -0.16
N ASP A 200 0.89 -18.42 -0.30
CA ASP A 200 -0.07 -18.76 -1.36
C ASP A 200 0.48 -18.43 -2.77
N LEU A 201 1.15 -17.29 -2.90
CA LEU A 201 1.76 -16.87 -4.16
C LEU A 201 3.00 -17.68 -4.53
N GLU A 202 3.82 -18.06 -3.55
CA GLU A 202 4.97 -18.95 -3.77
C GLU A 202 4.53 -20.32 -4.29
N LEU A 203 3.40 -20.85 -3.78
CA LEU A 203 2.81 -22.09 -4.32
C LEU A 203 2.38 -21.93 -5.77
N GLN A 204 1.73 -20.83 -6.12
CA GLN A 204 1.28 -20.56 -7.50
C GLN A 204 2.46 -20.30 -8.43
N ALA A 205 3.46 -19.57 -7.97
CA ALA A 205 4.66 -19.25 -8.72
C ALA A 205 5.60 -20.46 -8.90
N GLY A 206 5.57 -21.39 -7.94
CA GLY A 206 6.50 -22.53 -7.86
C GLY A 206 7.84 -22.18 -7.21
N GLY A 207 7.88 -21.16 -6.35
CA GLY A 207 9.05 -20.77 -5.58
C GLY A 207 9.00 -19.34 -5.06
N ALA A 208 10.04 -18.93 -4.33
CA ALA A 208 10.14 -17.62 -3.72
C ALA A 208 10.17 -16.51 -4.79
N PHE A 209 9.38 -15.46 -4.58
CA PHE A 209 9.32 -14.29 -5.46
C PHE A 209 9.84 -13.01 -4.84
N TYR A 210 9.94 -12.94 -3.51
CA TYR A 210 10.48 -11.76 -2.83
C TYR A 210 12.00 -11.68 -3.00
N ASP A 211 12.47 -10.50 -3.40
CA ASP A 211 13.88 -10.23 -3.67
C ASP A 211 14.28 -8.86 -3.13
N ASN A 212 15.13 -8.84 -2.13
CA ASN A 212 15.76 -7.61 -1.66
C ASN A 212 17.29 -7.63 -1.81
N SER A 213 17.82 -8.59 -2.58
CA SER A 213 19.25 -8.81 -2.73
C SER A 213 19.99 -7.59 -3.30
N LYS A 214 19.31 -6.81 -4.14
CA LYS A 214 19.83 -5.60 -4.79
C LYS A 214 19.20 -4.32 -4.27
N THR A 215 18.35 -4.37 -3.25
CA THR A 215 17.66 -3.18 -2.73
C THR A 215 18.66 -2.27 -2.02
N ASP A 216 18.78 -1.04 -2.49
CA ASP A 216 19.53 0.01 -1.82
C ASP A 216 18.65 0.72 -0.79
N TYR A 217 18.67 0.21 0.42
CA TYR A 217 17.88 0.79 1.51
C TYR A 217 18.38 2.18 1.93
N ALA A 218 19.65 2.50 1.74
CA ALA A 218 20.16 3.83 2.03
C ALA A 218 19.57 4.86 1.06
N ALA A 219 19.52 4.53 -0.23
CA ALA A 219 18.86 5.37 -1.22
C ALA A 219 17.36 5.53 -0.93
N ARG A 220 16.66 4.46 -0.51
CA ARG A 220 15.25 4.54 -0.12
C ARG A 220 15.02 5.45 1.08
N VAL A 221 15.83 5.33 2.12
CA VAL A 221 15.74 6.21 3.29
C VAL A 221 15.94 7.66 2.88
N ALA A 222 16.88 7.94 2.00
CA ALA A 222 17.11 9.29 1.47
C ALA A 222 15.92 9.79 0.62
N ASP A 223 15.32 8.94 -0.19
CA ASP A 223 14.17 9.27 -1.04
C ASP A 223 12.89 9.50 -0.20
N GLU A 224 12.69 8.74 0.87
CA GLU A 224 11.59 8.90 1.80
C GLU A 224 11.77 10.05 2.81
N ALA A 225 12.95 10.70 2.81
CA ALA A 225 13.25 11.79 3.75
C ALA A 225 12.21 12.91 3.73
N VAL A 226 11.64 13.23 2.57
CA VAL A 226 10.60 14.26 2.45
C VAL A 226 9.33 13.84 3.18
N THR A 227 8.93 12.58 3.09
CA THR A 227 7.73 12.04 3.72
C THR A 227 7.84 12.00 5.23
N PHE A 228 8.99 11.57 5.75
CA PHE A 228 9.19 11.32 7.18
C PHE A 228 9.87 12.48 7.90
N ASN A 229 10.64 13.28 7.20
CA ASN A 229 11.51 14.29 7.78
C ASN A 229 10.75 15.42 8.49
N ALA A 230 9.61 15.83 7.98
CA ALA A 230 8.76 16.82 8.62
C ALA A 230 8.34 16.40 10.05
N ALA A 231 8.23 15.09 10.28
CA ALA A 231 7.88 14.51 11.57
C ALA A 231 9.10 14.19 12.45
N LEU A 232 10.28 14.05 11.87
CA LEU A 232 11.45 13.44 12.50
C LEU A 232 12.63 14.41 12.70
N SER A 233 12.38 15.69 12.78
CA SER A 233 13.37 16.72 13.14
C SER A 233 14.59 16.90 12.22
N GLY A 234 14.45 16.54 10.95
CA GLY A 234 15.35 17.07 9.95
C GLY A 234 16.57 16.21 9.60
N ASN A 235 17.44 16.79 8.79
CA ASN A 235 18.57 16.11 8.16
C ASN A 235 19.57 15.45 9.12
N THR A 236 19.74 16.00 10.33
CA THR A 236 20.68 15.43 11.30
C THR A 236 20.23 14.04 11.78
N ALA A 237 18.94 13.89 12.04
CA ALA A 237 18.37 12.61 12.43
C ALA A 237 18.46 11.59 11.30
N LEU A 238 18.15 12.00 10.07
CA LEU A 238 18.25 11.17 8.87
C LEU A 238 19.69 10.70 8.64
N ASN A 239 20.67 11.60 8.70
CA ASN A 239 22.08 11.25 8.53
C ASN A 239 22.57 10.28 9.61
N GLY A 240 22.10 10.44 10.83
CA GLY A 240 22.37 9.49 11.92
C GLY A 240 21.84 8.09 11.59
N LEU A 241 20.62 7.99 11.04
CA LEU A 241 20.04 6.71 10.62
C LEU A 241 20.79 6.07 9.46
N LEU A 242 21.17 6.85 8.46
CA LEU A 242 21.92 6.35 7.30
C LEU A 242 23.27 5.74 7.73
N SER A 243 23.90 6.25 8.78
CA SER A 243 25.12 5.68 9.32
C SER A 243 24.95 4.26 9.86
N TYR A 244 23.77 3.89 10.32
CA TYR A 244 23.46 2.52 10.77
C TYR A 244 23.19 1.55 9.61
N LEU A 245 22.72 2.03 8.45
CA LEU A 245 22.52 1.18 7.29
C LEU A 245 23.83 0.70 6.68
N SER A 246 24.88 1.50 6.76
CA SER A 246 26.19 1.19 6.18
C SER A 246 26.80 -0.10 6.74
N PRO A 247 26.81 -0.36 8.06
CA PRO A 247 27.23 -1.63 8.64
C PRO A 247 26.26 -2.79 8.39
N LEU A 248 24.95 -2.51 8.30
CA LEU A 248 23.94 -3.55 8.14
C LEU A 248 23.84 -4.08 6.72
N ASN A 249 24.02 -3.22 5.74
CA ASN A 249 23.81 -3.53 4.33
C ASN A 249 24.71 -4.67 3.82
N PRO A 250 26.02 -4.76 4.15
CA PRO A 250 26.86 -5.88 3.76
C PRO A 250 26.63 -7.16 4.56
N ALA A 251 26.22 -7.04 5.83
CA ALA A 251 26.16 -8.17 6.76
C ALA A 251 24.74 -8.76 6.92
N ALA A 252 23.70 -8.02 6.60
CA ALA A 252 22.33 -8.48 6.74
C ALA A 252 21.99 -9.53 5.68
N PRO A 253 21.46 -10.69 6.08
CA PRO A 253 21.04 -11.72 5.12
C PRO A 253 19.97 -11.18 4.18
N ARG A 254 20.25 -11.18 2.89
CA ARG A 254 19.31 -10.78 1.86
C ARG A 254 18.53 -11.99 1.36
N LEU A 255 17.31 -11.76 0.92
CA LEU A 255 16.49 -12.75 0.25
C LEU A 255 16.60 -12.56 -1.26
N THR A 256 16.66 -13.66 -2.00
CA THR A 256 16.76 -13.65 -3.46
C THR A 256 15.60 -14.46 -4.04
N ALA A 257 14.91 -13.89 -5.00
CA ALA A 257 13.82 -14.55 -5.69
C ALA A 257 14.34 -15.70 -6.59
N ASN A 258 13.50 -16.72 -6.74
CA ASN A 258 13.59 -17.63 -7.88
C ASN A 258 13.09 -16.89 -9.12
N GLN A 259 13.97 -16.60 -10.06
CA GLN A 259 13.64 -15.77 -11.22
C GLN A 259 12.56 -16.39 -12.12
N ALA A 260 12.49 -17.72 -12.23
CA ALA A 260 11.44 -18.40 -12.98
C ALA A 260 10.08 -18.26 -12.26
N ALA A 261 10.05 -18.38 -10.93
CA ALA A 261 8.84 -18.15 -10.14
C ALA A 261 8.37 -16.69 -10.25
N LEU A 262 9.28 -15.74 -10.15
CA LEU A 262 8.97 -14.32 -10.29
C LEU A 262 8.39 -14.00 -11.68
N ALA A 263 9.00 -14.52 -12.75
CA ALA A 263 8.50 -14.35 -14.12
C ALA A 263 7.08 -14.94 -14.29
N LYS A 264 6.86 -16.14 -13.72
CA LYS A 264 5.54 -16.78 -13.73
C LYS A 264 4.50 -15.96 -12.95
N LEU A 265 4.84 -15.45 -11.78
CA LEU A 265 3.97 -14.61 -10.97
C LEU A 265 3.56 -13.33 -11.73
N ARG A 266 4.52 -12.66 -12.37
CA ARG A 266 4.28 -11.48 -13.20
C ARG A 266 3.36 -11.76 -14.37
N ALA A 267 3.53 -12.90 -15.05
CA ALA A 267 2.66 -13.30 -16.15
C ALA A 267 1.20 -13.52 -15.70
N LEU A 268 0.99 -14.00 -14.47
CA LEU A 268 -0.35 -14.25 -13.94
C LEU A 268 -1.06 -12.97 -13.46
N SER A 269 -0.32 -12.00 -12.94
CA SER A 269 -0.88 -10.96 -12.08
C SER A 269 -0.27 -9.56 -12.21
N THR A 270 0.17 -9.16 -13.40
CA THR A 270 0.72 -7.80 -13.62
C THR A 270 -0.28 -6.91 -14.35
N HIS A 271 -0.47 -5.68 -13.84
CA HIS A 271 -1.18 -4.64 -14.57
C HIS A 271 -0.24 -3.85 -15.49
N THR A 272 -0.78 -3.35 -16.59
CA THR A 272 -0.10 -2.41 -17.49
C THR A 272 -0.39 -0.95 -17.13
N GLY A 273 -1.44 -0.70 -16.37
CA GLY A 273 -1.99 0.63 -16.07
C GLY A 273 -2.81 1.23 -17.20
N LYS A 274 -3.17 0.42 -18.19
CA LYS A 274 -3.99 0.87 -19.33
C LYS A 274 -5.42 1.13 -18.91
N ILE A 275 -5.90 2.34 -19.14
CA ILE A 275 -7.28 2.78 -18.88
C ILE A 275 -8.04 2.87 -20.20
N SER A 276 -8.89 1.90 -20.47
CA SER A 276 -9.72 1.84 -21.71
C SER A 276 -11.17 2.28 -21.46
N VAL A 277 -11.67 2.14 -20.24
CA VAL A 277 -13.05 2.48 -19.83
C VAL A 277 -13.05 3.53 -18.73
N PRO A 278 -14.13 4.27 -18.53
CA PRO A 278 -14.29 5.18 -17.39
C PRO A 278 -13.99 4.49 -16.07
N THR A 279 -13.00 5.01 -15.37
CA THR A 279 -12.42 4.44 -14.15
C THR A 279 -12.49 5.46 -13.02
N VAL A 280 -13.06 5.07 -11.90
CA VAL A 280 -13.11 5.90 -10.68
C VAL A 280 -12.41 5.15 -9.55
N VAL A 281 -11.46 5.82 -8.93
CA VAL A 281 -10.66 5.28 -7.84
C VAL A 281 -10.96 6.04 -6.55
N LEU A 282 -11.13 5.30 -5.46
CA LEU A 282 -11.15 5.83 -4.10
C LEU A 282 -10.00 5.19 -3.31
N ALA A 283 -8.99 5.97 -2.97
CA ALA A 283 -7.80 5.52 -2.27
C ALA A 283 -7.68 6.16 -0.89
N GLY A 284 -7.07 5.46 0.05
CA GLY A 284 -6.69 6.01 1.36
C GLY A 284 -5.33 6.71 1.28
N GLU A 285 -5.19 7.84 1.97
CA GLU A 285 -3.95 8.62 2.01
C GLU A 285 -2.79 7.84 2.65
N THR A 286 -3.08 7.07 3.69
CA THR A 286 -2.09 6.33 4.47
C THR A 286 -2.44 4.85 4.58
N ASP A 287 -3.04 4.29 3.55
CA ASP A 287 -3.33 2.87 3.47
C ASP A 287 -2.01 2.10 3.30
N VAL A 288 -1.73 1.17 4.22
CA VAL A 288 -0.47 0.42 4.25
C VAL A 288 -0.57 -0.95 3.58
N VAL A 289 -1.77 -1.37 3.23
CA VAL A 289 -2.02 -2.62 2.51
C VAL A 289 -2.15 -2.39 1.01
N SER A 290 -2.71 -1.23 0.63
CA SER A 290 -2.69 -0.74 -0.75
C SER A 290 -2.09 0.67 -0.76
N PRO A 291 -0.76 0.77 -0.84
CA PRO A 291 -0.04 2.02 -0.67
C PRO A 291 -0.50 3.12 -1.62
N ALA A 292 -0.51 4.36 -1.16
CA ALA A 292 -0.86 5.50 -1.99
C ALA A 292 -0.01 5.57 -3.28
N GLY A 293 1.25 5.13 -3.20
CA GLY A 293 2.17 5.06 -4.33
C GLY A 293 1.69 4.18 -5.49
N ASN A 294 0.94 3.09 -5.22
CA ASN A 294 0.42 2.26 -6.30
C ASN A 294 -0.72 2.97 -7.07
N THR A 295 -1.54 3.73 -6.37
CA THR A 295 -2.54 4.58 -7.03
C THR A 295 -1.89 5.71 -7.81
N GLN A 296 -0.80 6.30 -7.30
CA GLN A 296 -0.01 7.29 -8.01
C GLN A 296 0.61 6.71 -9.29
N TRP A 297 1.12 5.47 -9.24
CA TRP A 297 1.57 4.76 -10.43
C TRP A 297 0.49 4.69 -11.53
N LEU A 298 -0.75 4.39 -11.18
CA LEU A 298 -1.86 4.36 -12.15
C LEU A 298 -2.11 5.76 -12.75
N ILE A 299 -2.04 6.82 -11.93
CA ILE A 299 -2.17 8.21 -12.38
C ILE A 299 -1.08 8.54 -13.41
N ASP A 300 0.16 8.19 -13.11
CA ASP A 300 1.30 8.47 -13.98
C ASP A 300 1.21 7.69 -15.29
N ARG A 301 0.86 6.40 -15.25
CA ARG A 301 0.60 5.58 -16.46
C ARG A 301 -0.50 6.16 -17.32
N TYR A 302 -1.60 6.60 -16.72
CA TYR A 302 -2.68 7.22 -17.46
C TYR A 302 -2.31 8.59 -18.04
N ALA A 303 -1.49 9.37 -17.36
CA ALA A 303 -0.96 10.64 -17.88
C ALA A 303 -0.13 10.40 -19.14
N GLU A 304 0.75 9.41 -19.16
CA GLU A 304 1.53 8.99 -20.31
C GLU A 304 0.63 8.52 -21.47
N GLN A 305 -0.34 7.64 -21.18
CA GLN A 305 -1.32 7.19 -22.18
C GLN A 305 -2.10 8.36 -22.78
N SER A 306 -2.62 9.26 -21.95
CA SER A 306 -3.39 10.43 -22.37
C SER A 306 -2.54 11.41 -23.25
N ALA A 307 -1.25 11.56 -22.92
CA ALA A 307 -0.34 12.37 -23.72
C ALA A 307 -0.12 11.74 -25.11
N ALA A 308 0.10 10.42 -25.16
CA ALA A 308 0.26 9.69 -26.42
C ALA A 308 -1.00 9.74 -27.31
N GLU A 309 -2.19 9.55 -26.71
CA GLU A 309 -3.48 9.63 -27.41
C GLU A 309 -3.72 11.05 -27.97
N LYS A 310 -3.40 12.11 -27.22
CA LYS A 310 -3.49 13.49 -27.67
C LYS A 310 -2.53 13.77 -28.84
N ALA A 311 -1.31 13.26 -28.76
CA ALA A 311 -0.33 13.42 -29.83
C ALA A 311 -0.78 12.71 -31.12
N ALA A 312 -1.32 11.49 -31.01
CA ALA A 312 -1.85 10.74 -32.13
C ALA A 312 -3.06 11.46 -32.77
N ALA A 313 -4.00 11.95 -31.96
CA ALA A 313 -5.17 12.67 -32.45
C ALA A 313 -4.77 13.96 -33.21
N ARG A 314 -3.78 14.71 -32.71
CA ARG A 314 -3.26 15.91 -33.41
C ARG A 314 -2.66 15.58 -34.77
N LYS A 315 -1.97 14.45 -34.91
CA LYS A 315 -1.40 14.02 -36.21
C LYS A 315 -2.48 13.61 -37.22
N ALA A 316 -3.58 13.02 -36.73
CA ALA A 316 -4.64 12.52 -37.59
C ALA A 316 -5.58 13.64 -38.11
N ASP A 317 -5.70 14.73 -37.43
CA ASP A 317 -6.84 15.66 -37.58
C ASP A 317 -6.60 16.87 -38.53
N GLY A 318 -5.41 17.02 -39.12
CA GLY A 318 -5.16 18.06 -40.13
C GLY A 318 -5.61 19.49 -39.79
N GLY A 319 -5.99 19.79 -38.52
CA GLY A 319 -6.37 21.13 -38.09
C GLY A 319 -7.57 21.27 -37.12
N SER A 320 -8.42 20.24 -36.94
CA SER A 320 -9.56 20.31 -35.99
C SER A 320 -9.42 19.32 -34.84
N PHE A 321 -8.42 19.57 -33.99
CA PHE A 321 -8.10 18.68 -32.88
C PHE A 321 -9.22 18.56 -31.83
N LYS A 322 -9.75 17.35 -31.69
CA LYS A 322 -10.65 16.98 -30.58
C LYS A 322 -9.88 16.18 -29.52
N ALA A 323 -9.69 16.75 -28.36
CA ALA A 323 -8.99 16.07 -27.28
C ALA A 323 -9.71 14.76 -26.86
N PRO A 324 -8.98 13.67 -26.62
CA PRO A 324 -9.56 12.45 -26.05
C PRO A 324 -10.28 12.74 -24.72
N LYS A 325 -11.38 12.05 -24.50
CA LYS A 325 -12.16 12.18 -23.27
C LYS A 325 -11.37 11.59 -22.10
N ASN A 326 -11.40 12.30 -20.95
CA ASN A 326 -10.79 11.80 -19.72
C ASN A 326 -11.53 10.53 -19.23
N LYS A 327 -10.78 9.51 -18.85
CA LYS A 327 -11.30 8.24 -18.38
C LYS A 327 -10.90 7.88 -16.94
N LEU A 328 -10.09 8.68 -16.27
CA LEU A 328 -9.65 8.40 -14.90
C LEU A 328 -9.98 9.56 -13.96
N ILE A 329 -10.62 9.24 -12.83
CA ILE A 329 -10.69 10.10 -11.65
C ILE A 329 -10.14 9.34 -10.45
N VAL A 330 -9.29 9.98 -9.69
CA VAL A 330 -8.83 9.48 -8.38
C VAL A 330 -9.33 10.41 -7.28
N ILE A 331 -9.91 9.82 -6.26
CA ILE A 331 -10.42 10.50 -5.07
C ILE A 331 -9.63 9.97 -3.88
N TRP A 332 -9.03 10.86 -3.10
CA TRP A 332 -8.26 10.52 -1.92
C TRP A 332 -9.07 10.75 -0.65
N LYS A 333 -9.14 9.74 0.20
CA LYS A 333 -9.64 9.89 1.56
C LYS A 333 -8.49 10.25 2.49
N THR A 334 -8.63 11.36 3.19
CA THR A 334 -7.66 11.83 4.20
C THR A 334 -7.68 10.97 5.45
N GLY A 335 -6.60 11.05 6.21
CA GLY A 335 -6.48 10.41 7.49
C GLY A 335 -7.48 10.91 8.56
N SER A 336 -7.49 10.25 9.71
CA SER A 336 -8.28 10.66 10.88
C SER A 336 -7.83 12.01 11.42
N SER A 337 -8.75 12.71 12.05
CA SER A 337 -8.44 13.89 12.86
C SER A 337 -8.23 13.57 14.36
N SER A 338 -8.55 12.33 14.75
CA SER A 338 -8.46 11.89 16.16
C SER A 338 -7.41 10.81 16.30
N TYR A 339 -6.46 11.05 17.17
CA TYR A 339 -5.34 10.15 17.44
C TYR A 339 -5.23 9.83 18.94
N SER A 340 -4.56 8.72 19.25
CA SER A 340 -4.27 8.33 20.63
C SER A 340 -3.57 9.45 21.39
N LYS A 341 -3.98 9.62 22.63
CA LYS A 341 -3.26 10.43 23.61
C LYS A 341 -2.24 9.56 24.35
N PHE A 342 -1.32 10.20 25.03
CA PHE A 342 -0.32 9.52 25.82
C PHE A 342 -0.38 10.01 27.27
N THR A 343 -0.03 9.13 28.19
CA THR A 343 0.24 9.48 29.58
C THR A 343 1.54 10.28 29.69
N ALA A 344 1.79 10.89 30.83
CA ALA A 344 3.07 11.56 31.08
C ALA A 344 4.28 10.61 30.99
N ALA A 345 4.07 9.31 31.23
CA ALA A 345 5.09 8.28 31.09
C ALA A 345 5.26 7.77 29.66
N GLY A 346 4.54 8.32 28.69
CA GLY A 346 4.65 7.92 27.27
C GLY A 346 3.88 6.67 26.91
N SER A 347 3.01 6.15 27.76
CA SER A 347 2.14 5.03 27.44
C SER A 347 0.92 5.51 26.66
N PRO A 348 0.54 4.84 25.54
CA PRO A 348 -0.63 5.24 24.78
C PRO A 348 -1.92 5.02 25.57
N ILE A 349 -2.84 5.96 25.49
CA ILE A 349 -4.20 5.86 26.02
C ILE A 349 -5.08 5.33 24.90
N PRO A 350 -5.81 4.21 25.08
CA PRO A 350 -6.65 3.64 24.06
C PRO A 350 -7.63 4.65 23.46
N LEU A 351 -7.81 4.62 22.15
CA LEU A 351 -8.85 5.41 21.46
C LEU A 351 -10.24 4.97 21.90
N VAL A 352 -11.16 5.94 21.97
CA VAL A 352 -12.58 5.62 22.18
C VAL A 352 -13.13 5.00 20.88
N ALA A 353 -13.90 3.94 20.99
CA ALA A 353 -14.44 3.19 19.85
C ALA A 353 -15.30 4.03 18.88
N SER A 354 -15.73 5.23 19.28
CA SER A 354 -16.51 6.16 18.46
C SER A 354 -15.67 6.98 17.47
N ASP A 355 -14.36 6.98 17.57
CA ASP A 355 -13.52 7.76 16.68
C ASP A 355 -13.41 7.06 15.31
N PRO A 356 -13.88 7.72 14.23
CA PRO A 356 -13.84 7.12 12.90
C PRO A 356 -12.39 6.99 12.45
N ASN A 357 -12.00 5.77 12.29
CA ASN A 357 -10.68 5.38 11.89
C ASN A 357 -10.54 5.47 10.37
N SER A 358 -9.86 6.46 9.87
CA SER A 358 -9.80 6.75 8.44
C SER A 358 -8.53 6.31 7.74
N ASN A 359 -7.53 5.82 8.48
CA ASN A 359 -6.25 5.40 7.94
C ASN A 359 -6.13 3.88 7.72
N ALA A 360 -7.06 3.09 8.26
CA ALA A 360 -7.07 1.65 8.06
C ALA A 360 -7.37 1.28 6.60
N HIS A 361 -6.86 0.12 6.20
CA HIS A 361 -7.08 -0.43 4.87
C HIS A 361 -8.57 -0.50 4.51
N CYS A 362 -8.93 0.06 3.37
CA CYS A 362 -10.31 0.07 2.85
C CYS A 362 -11.37 0.64 3.82
N ASN A 363 -11.00 1.48 4.75
CA ASN A 363 -11.95 2.02 5.72
C ASN A 363 -12.82 3.12 5.11
N PHE A 364 -13.73 2.72 4.24
CA PHE A 364 -14.71 3.57 3.60
C PHE A 364 -16.12 3.24 4.09
N SER A 365 -16.96 4.26 4.29
CA SER A 365 -18.34 4.05 4.66
C SER A 365 -19.16 3.44 3.50
N ALA A 366 -20.29 2.82 3.81
CA ALA A 366 -21.23 2.34 2.80
C ALA A 366 -21.64 3.44 1.81
N ALA A 367 -21.85 4.66 2.30
CA ALA A 367 -22.16 5.82 1.48
C ALA A 367 -21.05 6.17 0.49
N GLN A 368 -19.77 6.05 0.90
CA GLN A 368 -18.61 6.28 0.03
C GLN A 368 -18.52 5.20 -1.06
N HIS A 369 -18.76 3.94 -0.74
CA HIS A 369 -18.82 2.87 -1.75
C HIS A 369 -19.95 3.08 -2.76
N VAL A 370 -21.14 3.46 -2.30
CA VAL A 370 -22.29 3.77 -3.18
C VAL A 370 -21.95 4.95 -4.10
N ALA A 371 -21.31 6.00 -3.59
CA ALA A 371 -20.90 7.15 -4.40
C ALA A 371 -19.86 6.77 -5.45
N LEU A 372 -18.86 5.95 -5.08
CA LEU A 372 -17.83 5.44 -5.98
C LEU A 372 -18.47 4.70 -7.18
N VAL A 373 -19.38 3.78 -6.91
CA VAL A 373 -20.08 3.01 -7.96
C VAL A 373 -20.99 3.93 -8.81
N LYS A 374 -21.74 4.86 -8.20
CA LYS A 374 -22.55 5.82 -8.95
C LYS A 374 -21.73 6.67 -9.92
N LEU A 375 -20.54 7.13 -9.52
CA LEU A 375 -19.64 7.87 -10.39
C LEU A 375 -19.16 7.02 -11.58
N ALA A 376 -18.86 5.73 -11.35
CA ALA A 376 -18.52 4.83 -12.43
C ALA A 376 -19.68 4.57 -13.40
N VAL A 377 -20.91 4.42 -12.90
CA VAL A 377 -22.14 4.33 -13.73
C VAL A 377 -22.33 5.58 -14.58
N GLN A 378 -22.17 6.77 -14.00
CA GLN A 378 -22.26 8.04 -14.74
C GLN A 378 -21.14 8.12 -15.81
N GLY A 379 -19.92 7.70 -15.46
CA GLY A 379 -18.82 7.63 -16.39
C GLY A 379 -19.09 6.71 -17.57
N ALA A 380 -19.58 5.51 -17.31
CA ALA A 380 -19.95 4.53 -18.34
C ALA A 380 -21.06 5.03 -19.28
N THR A 381 -22.02 5.79 -18.74
CA THR A 381 -23.08 6.41 -19.54
C THR A 381 -22.54 7.51 -20.45
N LYS A 382 -21.63 8.34 -19.99
CA LYS A 382 -21.03 9.46 -20.73
C LYS A 382 -19.82 9.04 -21.60
N GLY A 383 -19.28 7.86 -21.39
CA GLY A 383 -18.02 7.39 -21.99
C GLY A 383 -16.80 8.18 -21.50
N SER A 384 -16.93 8.88 -20.35
CA SER A 384 -15.86 9.70 -19.77
C SER A 384 -16.17 10.01 -18.31
N VAL A 385 -15.13 10.34 -17.55
CA VAL A 385 -15.24 10.86 -16.18
C VAL A 385 -14.68 12.27 -16.11
N SER A 386 -15.28 13.11 -15.26
CA SER A 386 -14.81 14.48 -15.09
C SER A 386 -15.01 14.96 -13.65
N TYR A 387 -14.16 15.86 -13.21
CA TYR A 387 -14.31 16.61 -11.98
C TYR A 387 -15.19 17.83 -12.18
N ASP A 388 -16.37 17.62 -12.73
CA ASP A 388 -17.37 18.68 -12.85
C ASP A 388 -17.97 19.04 -11.47
N GLY A 389 -18.73 20.13 -11.44
CA GLY A 389 -19.34 20.61 -10.20
C GLY A 389 -20.32 19.60 -9.58
N ALA A 390 -21.03 18.81 -10.40
CA ALA A 390 -21.96 17.78 -9.94
C ALA A 390 -21.21 16.61 -9.30
N THR A 391 -20.16 16.12 -9.94
CA THR A 391 -19.29 15.07 -9.41
C THR A 391 -18.64 15.50 -8.10
N ARG A 392 -18.10 16.73 -8.03
CA ARG A 392 -17.55 17.30 -6.79
C ARG A 392 -18.59 17.42 -5.69
N THR A 393 -19.81 17.82 -6.02
CA THR A 393 -20.88 17.96 -5.04
C THR A 393 -21.29 16.62 -4.45
N VAL A 394 -21.40 15.58 -5.29
CA VAL A 394 -21.70 14.21 -4.82
C VAL A 394 -20.55 13.71 -3.94
N ALA A 395 -19.31 13.85 -4.41
CA ALA A 395 -18.14 13.44 -3.65
C ALA A 395 -18.06 14.13 -2.28
N ARG A 396 -18.26 15.46 -2.22
CA ARG A 396 -18.20 16.24 -0.96
C ARG A 396 -19.33 15.94 0.01
N LYS A 397 -20.55 15.73 -0.46
CA LYS A 397 -21.70 15.45 0.42
C LYS A 397 -21.62 14.09 1.08
N VAL A 398 -21.05 13.11 0.38
CA VAL A 398 -21.06 11.71 0.81
C VAL A 398 -19.70 11.27 1.32
N MET A 399 -18.63 11.97 0.93
CA MET A 399 -17.25 11.65 1.23
C MET A 399 -16.61 12.79 2.03
N THR A 400 -16.99 12.94 3.30
CA THR A 400 -16.29 13.86 4.22
C THR A 400 -14.80 13.47 4.31
N GLY A 401 -13.93 14.46 4.27
CA GLY A 401 -12.48 14.24 4.29
C GLY A 401 -11.85 13.81 2.96
N VAL A 402 -12.60 13.95 1.86
CA VAL A 402 -12.10 13.69 0.51
C VAL A 402 -11.34 14.89 -0.01
N ILE A 403 -10.14 14.64 -0.51
CA ILE A 403 -9.38 15.59 -1.32
C ILE A 403 -9.56 15.22 -2.79
N GLY A 404 -9.77 16.21 -3.65
CA GLY A 404 -9.86 16.01 -5.10
C GLY A 404 -8.58 15.39 -5.67
N PRO A 405 -8.40 15.37 -7.01
CA PRO A 405 -7.33 14.65 -7.70
C PRO A 405 -5.95 15.26 -7.46
N GLN A 406 -5.68 15.67 -6.24
CA GLN A 406 -4.38 16.19 -5.88
C GLN A 406 -3.39 15.04 -5.77
N ARG A 407 -2.26 15.26 -6.36
CA ARG A 407 -1.10 14.44 -6.20
C ARG A 407 -0.51 14.66 -4.82
N PHE A 408 -0.25 13.58 -4.09
CA PHE A 408 0.52 13.59 -2.84
C PHE A 408 1.91 13.03 -3.11
N PRO A 409 2.85 13.85 -3.61
CA PRO A 409 4.18 13.35 -4.01
C PRO A 409 4.99 12.80 -2.83
N ALA A 410 4.64 13.18 -1.62
CA ALA A 410 5.33 12.76 -0.40
C ALA A 410 4.68 11.55 0.29
N LEU A 411 3.58 11.00 -0.23
CA LEU A 411 3.00 9.77 0.32
C LEU A 411 3.78 8.57 -0.21
N GLN A 412 3.70 7.49 0.51
CA GLN A 412 4.36 6.21 0.28
C GLN A 412 4.81 5.97 -1.16
N LYS A 413 6.07 5.64 -1.32
CA LYS A 413 6.64 5.22 -2.59
C LYS A 413 6.20 3.80 -2.93
N PHE A 414 5.99 3.58 -4.20
CA PHE A 414 5.72 2.27 -4.74
C PHE A 414 6.86 1.87 -5.65
N TYR A 415 7.68 0.96 -5.17
CA TYR A 415 8.90 0.56 -5.85
C TYR A 415 8.62 -0.52 -6.89
N MET A 416 8.22 -0.10 -8.08
CA MET A 416 8.05 -1.00 -9.23
C MET A 416 9.38 -1.25 -9.92
N GLY A 417 9.69 -2.52 -10.19
CA GLY A 417 10.80 -2.87 -11.06
C GLY A 417 12.19 -2.73 -10.42
N LYS A 418 12.33 -3.23 -9.22
CA LYS A 418 13.65 -3.41 -8.60
C LYS A 418 14.55 -4.34 -9.41
#